data_42f990a85ba5c64c57a6f632bf5fc320
#
_entry.id   42f990a85ba5c64c57a6f632bf5fc320
#
_cell.length_a   1.000
_cell.length_b   1.000
_cell.length_c   1.000
_cell.angle_alpha   90.00
_cell.angle_beta   90.00
_cell.angle_gamma   90.00
#
_symmetry.space_group_name_H-M   'P 1'
#
loop_
_entity.id
_entity.type
_entity.pdbx_description
1 polymer ?
#
loop_
_entity_poly.entity_id
_entity_poly.type
_entity_poly.pdbx_seq_one_letter_code
_entity_poly.pdbx_strand_id
1 'polypeptide(L)'
;MGSYKIAVLPGDGVGPEVVAESVKVLLALEKPFPKLRLLLSDHAVGAKCYQDTGTDLPDETLEACKTTDAVLFGSAGDPNIRFADGTEIAPQLTLRFVLDLYAGIRPIKRYPGVSPLLAADPPIDYVIMRENTEGLYASRGAGVRVGDEVAIDSMVITRKGTERIVRYAFELADQRDGAPRDGKKRVTCVDKANILKSQAFFREIYNS
;
A
#
# COMPACT_ATOMS: atom_id res chain seq x y z
N MET A 1 -0.62 8.51 -25.48
CA MET A 1 -1.59 8.12 -24.42
C MET A 1 -2.44 7.01 -25.00
N GLY A 2 -2.90 6.07 -24.20
CA GLY A 2 -3.54 4.84 -24.63
C GLY A 2 -4.84 4.57 -23.87
N SER A 3 -5.38 3.39 -24.07
CA SER A 3 -6.48 2.83 -23.29
C SER A 3 -5.90 2.03 -22.12
N TYR A 4 -6.43 2.24 -20.91
CA TYR A 4 -6.01 1.53 -19.69
C TYR A 4 -7.22 0.86 -19.06
N LYS A 5 -7.05 -0.38 -18.68
CA LYS A 5 -8.03 -1.16 -17.93
C LYS A 5 -7.77 -0.98 -16.44
N ILE A 6 -8.79 -0.64 -15.69
CA ILE A 6 -8.69 -0.43 -14.24
C ILE A 6 -9.75 -1.27 -13.53
N ALA A 7 -9.30 -2.20 -12.70
CA ALA A 7 -10.20 -2.91 -11.79
C ALA A 7 -10.54 -1.98 -10.62
N VAL A 8 -11.81 -1.76 -10.39
CA VAL A 8 -12.33 -0.91 -9.32
C VAL A 8 -12.87 -1.81 -8.21
N LEU A 9 -12.27 -1.72 -7.04
CA LEU A 9 -12.58 -2.49 -5.85
C LEU A 9 -13.05 -1.55 -4.73
N PRO A 10 -14.34 -1.24 -4.64
CA PRO A 10 -14.84 -0.30 -3.64
C PRO A 10 -14.57 -0.73 -2.20
N GLY A 11 -14.69 -2.03 -1.90
CA GLY A 11 -14.51 -2.58 -0.57
C GLY A 11 -15.67 -2.28 0.37
N ASP A 12 -15.36 -1.94 1.63
CA ASP A 12 -16.32 -1.85 2.72
C ASP A 12 -16.34 -0.46 3.36
N GLY A 13 -17.32 -0.22 4.24
CA GLY A 13 -17.42 0.97 5.07
C GLY A 13 -17.45 2.26 4.22
N VAL A 14 -16.45 3.12 4.39
CA VAL A 14 -16.30 4.36 3.61
C VAL A 14 -15.79 4.12 2.19
N GLY A 15 -15.32 2.90 1.87
CA GLY A 15 -14.73 2.55 0.58
C GLY A 15 -15.58 2.89 -0.64
N PRO A 16 -16.84 2.43 -0.73
CA PRO A 16 -17.72 2.76 -1.86
C PRO A 16 -17.89 4.26 -2.10
N GLU A 17 -18.03 5.04 -1.04
CA GLU A 17 -18.20 6.49 -1.10
C GLU A 17 -16.94 7.18 -1.66
N VAL A 18 -15.76 6.88 -1.11
CA VAL A 18 -14.51 7.53 -1.56
C VAL A 18 -14.07 7.06 -2.95
N VAL A 19 -14.36 5.80 -3.32
CA VAL A 19 -14.06 5.28 -4.65
C VAL A 19 -14.97 5.92 -5.68
N ALA A 20 -16.25 6.15 -5.39
CA ALA A 20 -17.16 6.85 -6.30
C ALA A 20 -16.64 8.26 -6.64
N GLU A 21 -16.11 9.00 -5.67
CA GLU A 21 -15.49 10.32 -5.92
C GLU A 21 -14.18 10.19 -6.71
N SER A 22 -13.36 9.18 -6.41
CA SER A 22 -12.14 8.91 -7.16
C SER A 22 -12.41 8.59 -8.63
N VAL A 23 -13.45 7.81 -8.93
CA VAL A 23 -13.90 7.48 -10.29
C VAL A 23 -14.32 8.75 -11.04
N LYS A 24 -15.04 9.67 -10.39
CA LYS A 24 -15.40 10.96 -11.02
C LYS A 24 -14.17 11.75 -11.45
N VAL A 25 -13.13 11.78 -10.59
CA VAL A 25 -11.85 12.45 -10.92
C VAL A 25 -11.16 11.76 -12.08
N LEU A 26 -11.07 10.43 -12.09
CA LEU A 26 -10.45 9.67 -13.17
C LEU A 26 -11.14 9.93 -14.51
N LEU A 27 -12.47 9.85 -14.56
CA LEU A 27 -13.23 10.11 -15.78
C LEU A 27 -13.13 11.57 -16.25
N ALA A 28 -13.00 12.51 -15.32
CA ALA A 28 -12.79 13.91 -15.67
C ALA A 28 -11.47 14.16 -16.40
N LEU A 29 -10.44 13.32 -16.19
CA LEU A 29 -9.15 13.42 -16.89
C LEU A 29 -9.25 13.10 -18.40
N GLU A 30 -10.24 12.36 -18.84
CA GLU A 30 -10.43 12.09 -20.27
C GLU A 30 -10.73 13.37 -21.09
N LYS A 31 -11.33 14.39 -20.45
CA LYS A 31 -11.67 15.66 -21.12
C LYS A 31 -10.43 16.44 -21.58
N PRO A 32 -9.45 16.76 -20.69
CA PRO A 32 -8.23 17.45 -21.08
C PRO A 32 -7.26 16.54 -21.87
N PHE A 33 -7.43 15.21 -21.82
CA PHE A 33 -6.58 14.25 -22.50
C PHE A 33 -7.36 13.36 -23.48
N PRO A 34 -7.75 13.88 -24.67
CA PRO A 34 -8.66 13.17 -25.60
C PRO A 34 -8.15 11.81 -26.11
N LYS A 35 -6.84 11.53 -25.95
CA LYS A 35 -6.24 10.23 -26.30
C LYS A 35 -6.17 9.26 -25.12
N LEU A 36 -6.61 9.66 -23.94
CA LEU A 36 -6.74 8.80 -22.76
C LEU A 36 -8.11 8.14 -22.76
N ARG A 37 -8.15 6.84 -22.50
CA ARG A 37 -9.38 6.08 -22.24
C ARG A 37 -9.18 5.21 -21.02
N LEU A 38 -10.08 5.31 -20.06
CA LEU A 38 -10.08 4.51 -18.84
C LEU A 38 -11.25 3.54 -18.90
N LEU A 39 -10.93 2.25 -19.01
CA LEU A 39 -11.91 1.16 -19.01
C LEU A 39 -12.04 0.64 -17.60
N LEU A 40 -13.06 1.12 -16.89
CA LEU A 40 -13.28 0.76 -15.47
C LEU A 40 -14.19 -0.47 -15.40
N SER A 41 -13.85 -1.41 -14.52
CA SER A 41 -14.68 -2.58 -14.19
C SER A 41 -14.80 -2.75 -12.68
N ASP A 42 -16.03 -2.82 -12.16
CA ASP A 42 -16.29 -2.98 -10.74
C ASP A 42 -16.22 -4.45 -10.32
N HIS A 43 -15.57 -4.71 -9.19
CA HIS A 43 -15.38 -6.05 -8.65
C HIS A 43 -15.64 -6.07 -7.13
N ALA A 44 -16.33 -7.13 -6.69
CA ALA A 44 -16.64 -7.33 -5.27
C ALA A 44 -15.38 -7.74 -4.48
N VAL A 45 -15.22 -7.19 -3.26
CA VAL A 45 -14.10 -7.50 -2.37
C VAL A 45 -14.44 -7.07 -0.93
N GLY A 46 -13.85 -7.73 0.06
CA GLY A 46 -13.91 -7.28 1.45
C GLY A 46 -14.91 -8.02 2.32
N ALA A 47 -15.26 -7.41 3.45
CA ALA A 47 -16.08 -8.01 4.49
C ALA A 47 -17.52 -8.26 4.04
N LYS A 48 -18.11 -7.33 3.30
CA LYS A 48 -19.46 -7.52 2.73
C LYS A 48 -19.46 -8.64 1.70
N CYS A 49 -18.44 -8.72 0.84
CA CYS A 49 -18.29 -9.80 -0.11
C CYS A 49 -18.20 -11.16 0.62
N TYR A 50 -17.39 -11.24 1.69
CA TYR A 50 -17.28 -12.44 2.51
C TYR A 50 -18.62 -12.85 3.14
N GLN A 51 -19.36 -11.89 3.68
CA GLN A 51 -20.68 -12.16 4.28
C GLN A 51 -21.69 -12.72 3.27
N ASP A 52 -21.66 -12.21 2.04
CA ASP A 52 -22.60 -12.59 0.99
C ASP A 52 -22.24 -13.90 0.27
N THR A 53 -20.93 -14.19 0.14
CA THR A 53 -20.42 -15.26 -0.74
C THR A 53 -19.52 -16.30 -0.06
N GLY A 54 -19.07 -16.02 1.17
CA GLY A 54 -18.10 -16.86 1.89
C GLY A 54 -16.63 -16.61 1.51
N THR A 55 -16.34 -15.67 0.58
CA THR A 55 -14.97 -15.27 0.23
C THR A 55 -14.81 -13.76 0.25
N ASP A 56 -13.70 -13.27 0.80
CA ASP A 56 -13.35 -11.84 0.86
C ASP A 56 -12.70 -11.32 -0.43
N LEU A 57 -12.19 -12.22 -1.26
CA LEU A 57 -11.55 -11.95 -2.54
C LEU A 57 -11.89 -13.06 -3.54
N PRO A 58 -12.97 -12.94 -4.32
CA PRO A 58 -13.33 -13.91 -5.34
C PRO A 58 -12.22 -14.10 -6.38
N ASP A 59 -12.10 -15.32 -6.92
CA ASP A 59 -11.10 -15.64 -7.94
C ASP A 59 -11.22 -14.75 -9.18
N GLU A 60 -12.44 -14.41 -9.61
CA GLU A 60 -12.68 -13.49 -10.71
C GLU A 60 -12.14 -12.08 -10.44
N THR A 61 -12.29 -11.59 -9.20
CA THR A 61 -11.73 -10.30 -8.78
C THR A 61 -10.21 -10.35 -8.78
N LEU A 62 -9.62 -11.45 -8.29
CA LEU A 62 -8.17 -11.63 -8.30
C LEU A 62 -7.62 -11.69 -9.73
N GLU A 63 -8.27 -12.41 -10.65
CA GLU A 63 -7.88 -12.46 -12.05
C GLU A 63 -8.04 -11.10 -12.75
N ALA A 64 -9.08 -10.33 -12.45
CA ALA A 64 -9.20 -8.96 -12.91
C ALA A 64 -8.02 -8.10 -12.45
N CYS A 65 -7.63 -8.19 -11.16
CA CYS A 65 -6.46 -7.48 -10.64
C CYS A 65 -5.14 -7.86 -11.33
N LYS A 66 -4.98 -9.12 -11.78
CA LYS A 66 -3.78 -9.58 -12.50
C LYS A 66 -3.72 -9.12 -13.95
N THR A 67 -4.86 -8.91 -14.58
CA THR A 67 -4.99 -8.70 -16.04
C THR A 67 -5.29 -7.26 -16.43
N THR A 68 -5.51 -6.37 -15.46
CA THR A 68 -5.71 -4.93 -15.66
C THR A 68 -4.40 -4.14 -15.48
N ASP A 69 -4.35 -2.94 -16.04
CA ASP A 69 -3.18 -2.06 -15.96
C ASP A 69 -3.01 -1.45 -14.56
N ALA A 70 -4.12 -1.29 -13.82
CA ALA A 70 -4.13 -0.77 -12.47
C ALA A 70 -5.35 -1.27 -11.67
N VAL A 71 -5.24 -1.19 -10.35
CA VAL A 71 -6.33 -1.46 -9.41
C VAL A 71 -6.61 -0.20 -8.60
N LEU A 72 -7.85 0.28 -8.65
CA LEU A 72 -8.36 1.31 -7.74
C LEU A 72 -9.04 0.61 -6.57
N PHE A 73 -8.39 0.61 -5.42
CA PHE A 73 -8.86 -0.08 -4.23
C PHE A 73 -9.30 0.93 -3.17
N GLY A 74 -10.51 0.76 -2.65
CA GLY A 74 -11.06 1.55 -1.55
C GLY A 74 -10.56 1.10 -0.18
N SER A 75 -11.44 1.11 0.82
CA SER A 75 -11.17 0.51 2.11
C SER A 75 -11.79 -0.89 2.20
N ALA A 76 -11.16 -1.82 2.89
CA ALA A 76 -11.70 -3.14 3.13
C ALA A 76 -11.51 -3.55 4.58
N GLY A 77 -12.49 -4.29 5.10
CA GLY A 77 -12.57 -4.74 6.47
C GLY A 77 -13.68 -4.01 7.24
N ASP A 78 -14.44 -4.80 7.99
CA ASP A 78 -15.40 -4.31 8.98
C ASP A 78 -15.06 -4.98 10.32
N PRO A 79 -14.86 -4.21 11.40
CA PRO A 79 -14.50 -4.77 12.71
C PRO A 79 -15.53 -5.77 13.26
N ASN A 80 -16.77 -5.72 12.77
CA ASN A 80 -17.85 -6.63 13.18
C ASN A 80 -17.92 -7.91 12.33
N ILE A 81 -17.20 -7.98 11.21
CA ILE A 81 -17.17 -9.13 10.30
C ILE A 81 -15.76 -9.70 10.26
N ARG A 82 -15.61 -10.95 10.70
CA ARG A 82 -14.32 -11.63 10.78
C ARG A 82 -14.41 -13.03 10.20
N PHE A 83 -13.28 -13.61 9.88
CA PHE A 83 -13.20 -15.04 9.57
C PHE A 83 -13.61 -15.88 10.79
N ALA A 84 -13.93 -17.16 10.56
CA ALA A 84 -14.36 -18.08 11.62
C ALA A 84 -13.32 -18.27 12.74
N ASP A 85 -12.04 -18.07 12.46
CA ASP A 85 -10.92 -18.10 13.43
C ASP A 85 -10.73 -16.79 14.21
N GLY A 86 -11.58 -15.78 13.95
CA GLY A 86 -11.51 -14.46 14.58
C GLY A 86 -10.55 -13.48 13.91
N THR A 87 -9.85 -13.88 12.84
CA THR A 87 -8.95 -12.98 12.12
C THR A 87 -9.72 -11.94 11.31
N GLU A 88 -9.07 -10.80 11.06
CA GLU A 88 -9.64 -9.69 10.31
C GLU A 88 -9.65 -9.99 8.82
N ILE A 89 -10.75 -9.60 8.16
CA ILE A 89 -10.88 -9.67 6.70
C ILE A 89 -9.99 -8.58 6.08
N ALA A 90 -8.97 -8.99 5.36
CA ALA A 90 -7.93 -8.10 4.86
C ALA A 90 -7.44 -8.50 3.45
N PRO A 91 -8.32 -8.46 2.43
CA PRO A 91 -7.99 -8.86 1.05
C PRO A 91 -6.84 -8.06 0.45
N GLN A 92 -6.62 -6.82 0.89
CA GLN A 92 -5.47 -6.01 0.50
C GLN A 92 -4.13 -6.65 0.86
N LEU A 93 -4.05 -7.45 1.91
CA LEU A 93 -2.82 -8.19 2.23
C LEU A 93 -2.60 -9.32 1.23
N THR A 94 -3.63 -10.08 0.90
CA THR A 94 -3.57 -11.13 -0.12
C THR A 94 -3.14 -10.57 -1.47
N LEU A 95 -3.73 -9.45 -1.91
CA LEU A 95 -3.34 -8.77 -3.16
C LEU A 95 -1.87 -8.34 -3.15
N ARG A 96 -1.34 -7.82 -2.02
CA ARG A 96 0.08 -7.44 -1.93
C ARG A 96 1.03 -8.59 -2.20
N PHE A 97 0.73 -9.77 -1.66
CA PHE A 97 1.57 -10.96 -1.85
C PHE A 97 1.41 -11.56 -3.24
N VAL A 98 0.18 -11.73 -3.71
CA VAL A 98 -0.09 -12.38 -5.00
C VAL A 98 0.40 -11.53 -6.18
N LEU A 99 0.28 -10.21 -6.09
CA LEU A 99 0.72 -9.26 -7.13
C LEU A 99 2.14 -8.71 -6.89
N ASP A 100 2.84 -9.19 -5.87
CA ASP A 100 4.16 -8.70 -5.43
C ASP A 100 4.24 -7.16 -5.31
N LEU A 101 3.23 -6.55 -4.67
CA LEU A 101 3.15 -5.10 -4.47
C LEU A 101 4.08 -4.67 -3.34
N TYR A 102 5.38 -4.81 -3.55
CA TYR A 102 6.42 -4.62 -2.54
C TYR A 102 6.58 -3.17 -2.09
N ALA A 103 6.35 -2.20 -2.97
CA ALA A 103 6.61 -0.79 -2.70
C ALA A 103 5.34 -0.05 -2.28
N GLY A 104 5.17 0.20 -1.01
CA GLY A 104 4.15 1.10 -0.48
C GLY A 104 4.60 2.55 -0.55
N ILE A 105 4.06 3.30 -1.51
CA ILE A 105 4.39 4.72 -1.73
C ILE A 105 3.37 5.57 -1.01
N ARG A 106 3.80 6.35 -0.02
CA ARG A 106 2.93 7.21 0.80
C ARG A 106 3.39 8.66 0.74
N PRO A 107 2.88 9.45 -0.22
CA PRO A 107 3.18 10.88 -0.29
C PRO A 107 2.49 11.63 0.86
N ILE A 108 3.23 12.49 1.54
CA ILE A 108 2.75 13.35 2.60
C ILE A 108 3.11 14.78 2.24
N LYS A 109 2.08 15.61 2.09
CA LYS A 109 2.24 16.99 1.65
C LYS A 109 1.37 17.94 2.46
N ARG A 110 1.93 19.09 2.81
CA ARG A 110 1.18 20.24 3.34
C ARG A 110 0.54 20.99 2.18
N TYR A 111 -0.77 21.01 2.13
CA TYR A 111 -1.50 21.73 1.08
C TYR A 111 -1.81 23.19 1.51
N PRO A 112 -1.72 24.17 0.60
CA PRO A 112 -2.14 25.54 0.87
C PRO A 112 -3.61 25.60 1.32
N GLY A 113 -3.91 26.47 2.28
CA GLY A 113 -5.26 26.64 2.79
C GLY A 113 -5.74 25.62 3.82
N VAL A 114 -4.96 24.55 4.07
CA VAL A 114 -5.24 23.59 5.16
C VAL A 114 -4.56 24.07 6.44
N SER A 115 -5.28 24.04 7.58
CA SER A 115 -4.71 24.40 8.87
C SER A 115 -3.50 23.56 9.22
N PRO A 116 -2.39 24.14 9.72
CA PRO A 116 -1.21 23.39 10.10
C PRO A 116 -1.49 22.52 11.32
N LEU A 117 -0.95 21.30 11.31
CA LEU A 117 -0.97 20.41 12.49
C LEU A 117 0.20 20.70 13.45
N LEU A 118 1.27 21.31 12.94
CA LEU A 118 2.46 21.67 13.71
C LEU A 118 2.50 23.17 13.97
N ALA A 119 2.80 23.58 15.20
CA ALA A 119 2.83 24.99 15.60
C ALA A 119 3.75 25.87 14.76
N ALA A 120 4.86 25.31 14.24
CA ALA A 120 5.81 26.02 13.39
C ALA A 120 5.43 26.09 11.91
N ASP A 121 4.33 25.45 11.50
CA ASP A 121 3.85 25.32 10.10
C ASP A 121 4.98 25.12 9.05
N PRO A 122 5.88 24.14 9.24
CA PRO A 122 6.96 23.93 8.29
C PRO A 122 6.42 23.44 6.94
N PRO A 123 7.09 23.75 5.83
CA PRO A 123 6.76 23.15 4.55
C PRO A 123 7.01 21.64 4.59
N ILE A 124 5.98 20.86 4.29
CA ILE A 124 6.04 19.39 4.29
C ILE A 124 5.76 18.88 2.88
N ASP A 125 6.72 18.17 2.32
CA ASP A 125 6.59 17.39 1.08
C ASP A 125 7.62 16.26 1.10
N TYR A 126 7.21 15.07 1.50
CA TYR A 126 8.07 13.89 1.49
C TYR A 126 7.25 12.62 1.18
N VAL A 127 7.93 11.54 0.91
CA VAL A 127 7.31 10.23 0.67
C VAL A 127 7.86 9.21 1.66
N ILE A 128 6.98 8.48 2.33
CA ILE A 128 7.37 7.28 3.06
C ILE A 128 7.34 6.12 2.08
N MET A 129 8.51 5.52 1.86
CA MET A 129 8.67 4.28 1.14
C MET A 129 8.64 3.12 2.11
N ARG A 130 7.67 2.22 1.97
CA ARG A 130 7.51 1.05 2.83
C ARG A 130 7.60 -0.22 2.03
N GLU A 131 8.48 -1.14 2.44
CA GLU A 131 8.40 -2.51 1.96
C GLU A 131 7.14 -3.18 2.55
N ASN A 132 6.30 -3.77 1.71
CA ASN A 132 4.97 -4.26 2.09
C ASN A 132 4.85 -5.79 2.14
N THR A 133 5.84 -6.53 1.65
CA THR A 133 5.78 -8.01 1.52
C THR A 133 6.71 -8.74 2.47
N GLU A 134 7.56 -8.01 3.21
CA GLU A 134 8.49 -8.53 4.20
C GLU A 134 8.17 -8.01 5.62
N GLY A 135 9.11 -8.11 6.54
CA GLY A 135 8.96 -7.76 7.93
C GLY A 135 8.14 -8.80 8.69
N LEU A 136 7.27 -8.38 9.59
CA LEU A 136 6.39 -9.26 10.35
C LEU A 136 5.28 -9.87 9.49
N TYR A 137 4.90 -9.23 8.38
CA TYR A 137 3.86 -9.77 7.48
C TYR A 137 4.32 -11.00 6.69
N ALA A 138 5.63 -11.18 6.48
CA ALA A 138 6.16 -12.37 5.81
C ALA A 138 5.91 -13.66 6.60
N SER A 139 5.76 -13.56 7.93
CA SER A 139 5.44 -14.70 8.81
C SER A 139 3.94 -14.80 9.14
N ARG A 140 3.08 -14.05 8.45
CA ARG A 140 1.63 -14.08 8.67
C ARG A 140 1.08 -15.52 8.55
N GLY A 141 0.41 -15.98 9.62
CA GLY A 141 -0.14 -17.33 9.71
C GLY A 141 0.90 -18.42 10.04
N ALA A 142 2.18 -18.07 10.19
CA ALA A 142 3.26 -18.98 10.59
C ALA A 142 3.87 -18.63 11.96
N GLY A 143 3.22 -17.75 12.72
CA GLY A 143 3.60 -17.46 14.10
C GLY A 143 3.41 -18.68 15.01
N VAL A 144 4.14 -18.71 16.12
CA VAL A 144 4.09 -19.78 17.11
C VAL A 144 3.48 -19.25 18.40
N ARG A 145 2.49 -19.98 18.92
CA ARG A 145 1.93 -19.73 20.25
C ARG A 145 2.20 -20.94 21.16
N VAL A 146 2.71 -20.68 22.35
CA VAL A 146 2.98 -21.71 23.35
C VAL A 146 2.14 -21.43 24.60
N GLY A 147 1.06 -22.17 24.75
CA GLY A 147 0.07 -21.95 25.80
C GLY A 147 -0.53 -20.55 25.76
N ASP A 148 -0.71 -19.95 26.93
CA ASP A 148 -1.27 -18.60 27.09
C ASP A 148 -0.19 -17.54 27.41
N GLU A 149 1.08 -17.94 27.47
CA GLU A 149 2.14 -17.07 27.95
C GLU A 149 3.09 -16.57 26.86
N VAL A 150 3.21 -17.29 25.71
CA VAL A 150 4.20 -16.95 24.68
C VAL A 150 3.57 -16.94 23.30
N ALA A 151 3.79 -15.86 22.57
CA ALA A 151 3.52 -15.78 21.15
C ALA A 151 4.73 -15.18 20.41
N ILE A 152 5.07 -15.73 19.25
CA ILE A 152 6.25 -15.35 18.47
C ILE A 152 5.85 -15.14 17.02
N ASP A 153 6.16 -13.96 16.47
CA ASP A 153 6.19 -13.69 15.05
C ASP A 153 7.61 -13.36 14.61
N SER A 154 8.04 -13.87 13.46
CA SER A 154 9.37 -13.65 12.94
C SER A 154 9.42 -12.45 11.99
N MET A 155 10.34 -11.52 12.24
CA MET A 155 10.64 -10.44 11.29
C MET A 155 11.61 -10.96 10.21
N VAL A 156 11.16 -10.93 8.95
CA VAL A 156 11.96 -11.35 7.80
C VAL A 156 12.43 -10.11 7.03
N ILE A 157 13.73 -10.00 6.80
CA ILE A 157 14.35 -9.00 5.93
C ILE A 157 15.30 -9.73 5.01
N THR A 158 15.07 -9.63 3.69
CA THR A 158 15.94 -10.25 2.70
C THR A 158 16.77 -9.20 1.95
N ARG A 159 17.89 -9.63 1.37
CA ARG A 159 18.68 -8.78 0.48
C ARG A 159 17.84 -8.33 -0.72
N LYS A 160 17.16 -9.25 -1.39
CA LYS A 160 16.31 -8.96 -2.56
C LYS A 160 15.24 -7.90 -2.25
N GLY A 161 14.48 -8.10 -1.15
CA GLY A 161 13.42 -7.15 -0.76
C GLY A 161 13.99 -5.78 -0.39
N THR A 162 15.12 -5.74 0.32
CA THR A 162 15.79 -4.49 0.68
C THR A 162 16.34 -3.76 -0.53
N GLU A 163 17.08 -4.43 -1.41
CA GLU A 163 17.66 -3.82 -2.62
C GLU A 163 16.59 -3.19 -3.52
N ARG A 164 15.47 -3.90 -3.77
CA ARG A 164 14.41 -3.37 -4.65
C ARG A 164 13.71 -2.14 -4.09
N ILE A 165 13.41 -2.11 -2.79
CA ILE A 165 12.75 -0.94 -2.19
C ILE A 165 13.70 0.26 -2.07
N VAL A 166 14.97 0.03 -1.75
CA VAL A 166 15.99 1.07 -1.68
C VAL A 166 16.24 1.67 -3.06
N ARG A 167 16.47 0.85 -4.08
CA ARG A 167 16.63 1.30 -5.46
C ARG A 167 15.46 2.18 -5.90
N TYR A 168 14.24 1.71 -5.70
CA TYR A 168 13.05 2.47 -6.06
C TYR A 168 12.93 3.79 -5.29
N ALA A 169 13.34 3.82 -4.03
CA ALA A 169 13.34 5.05 -3.23
C ALA A 169 14.32 6.12 -3.78
N PHE A 170 15.51 5.70 -4.23
CA PHE A 170 16.48 6.60 -4.88
C PHE A 170 15.97 7.07 -6.25
N GLU A 171 15.43 6.17 -7.08
CA GLU A 171 14.84 6.51 -8.38
C GLU A 171 13.70 7.53 -8.22
N LEU A 172 12.82 7.34 -7.23
CA LEU A 172 11.76 8.29 -6.92
C LEU A 172 12.30 9.63 -6.43
N ALA A 173 13.34 9.63 -5.59
CA ALA A 173 13.97 10.86 -5.11
C ALA A 173 14.57 11.67 -6.26
N ASP A 174 15.17 11.00 -7.26
CA ASP A 174 15.73 11.65 -8.46
C ASP A 174 14.65 12.30 -9.34
N GLN A 175 13.44 11.76 -9.36
CA GLN A 175 12.32 12.30 -10.12
C GLN A 175 11.61 13.48 -9.42
N ARG A 176 11.90 13.73 -8.14
CA ARG A 176 11.25 14.78 -7.34
C ARG A 176 12.10 16.06 -7.31
N ASP A 177 11.47 17.18 -6.98
CA ASP A 177 12.11 18.51 -6.92
C ASP A 177 13.01 18.71 -5.69
N GLY A 178 13.10 17.72 -4.80
CA GLY A 178 13.84 17.78 -3.56
C GLY A 178 13.01 18.32 -2.38
N ALA A 179 13.66 18.45 -1.23
CA ALA A 179 13.00 18.88 0.00
C ALA A 179 12.61 20.36 -0.05
N PRO A 180 11.39 20.76 0.39
CA PRO A 180 10.93 22.16 0.31
C PRO A 180 11.82 23.16 1.04
N ARG A 181 12.57 22.69 2.04
CA ARG A 181 13.47 23.55 2.85
C ARG A 181 14.73 23.99 2.12
N ASP A 182 15.33 23.12 1.31
CA ASP A 182 16.68 23.33 0.77
C ASP A 182 16.88 22.78 -0.65
N GLY A 183 15.83 22.26 -1.29
CA GLY A 183 15.86 21.70 -2.65
C GLY A 183 16.70 20.42 -2.80
N LYS A 184 17.22 19.86 -1.72
CA LYS A 184 18.07 18.67 -1.80
C LYS A 184 17.25 17.39 -1.94
N LYS A 185 17.64 16.57 -2.91
CA LYS A 185 17.16 15.21 -3.08
C LYS A 185 17.86 14.30 -2.08
N ARG A 186 17.11 13.59 -1.28
CA ARG A 186 17.67 12.67 -0.28
C ARG A 186 16.75 11.50 0.00
N VAL A 187 17.35 10.37 0.31
CA VAL A 187 16.68 9.22 0.91
C VAL A 187 17.18 9.05 2.33
N THR A 188 16.28 8.82 3.28
CA THR A 188 16.64 8.62 4.68
C THR A 188 16.26 7.20 5.08
N CYS A 189 17.23 6.43 5.53
CA CYS A 189 16.98 5.11 6.11
C CYS A 189 16.47 5.27 7.55
N VAL A 190 15.33 4.65 7.83
CA VAL A 190 14.75 4.61 9.17
C VAL A 190 14.73 3.16 9.66
N ASP A 191 15.50 2.87 10.68
CA ASP A 191 15.68 1.53 11.20
C ASP A 191 16.05 1.51 12.69
N LYS A 192 16.23 0.30 13.24
CA LYS A 192 16.74 0.03 14.60
C LYS A 192 18.03 -0.80 14.57
N ALA A 193 18.94 -0.46 13.66
CA ALA A 193 20.16 -1.21 13.38
C ALA A 193 21.13 -1.32 14.56
N ASN A 194 21.04 -0.39 15.50
CA ASN A 194 21.88 -0.43 16.72
C ASN A 194 21.55 -1.57 17.69
N ILE A 195 20.38 -2.22 17.53
CA ILE A 195 19.93 -3.29 18.43
C ILE A 195 19.59 -4.58 17.67
N LEU A 196 18.86 -4.46 16.53
CA LEU A 196 18.27 -5.61 15.85
C LEU A 196 19.14 -6.04 14.67
N LYS A 197 19.53 -7.31 14.61
CA LYS A 197 20.36 -7.88 13.54
C LYS A 197 19.71 -7.74 12.14
N SER A 198 18.40 -7.97 12.03
CA SER A 198 17.66 -7.80 10.78
C SER A 198 17.67 -6.35 10.30
N GLN A 199 17.56 -5.39 11.20
CA GLN A 199 17.60 -3.96 10.88
C GLN A 199 19.03 -3.49 10.56
N ALA A 200 20.05 -4.07 11.18
CA ALA A 200 21.44 -3.85 10.83
C ALA A 200 21.74 -4.34 9.40
N PHE A 201 21.21 -5.50 9.03
CA PHE A 201 21.31 -6.04 7.66
C PHE A 201 20.60 -5.14 6.64
N PHE A 202 19.41 -4.61 6.97
CA PHE A 202 18.71 -3.63 6.14
C PHE A 202 19.58 -2.38 5.89
N ARG A 203 20.18 -1.80 6.95
CA ARG A 203 21.06 -0.62 6.83
C ARG A 203 22.33 -0.91 6.04
N GLU A 204 22.93 -2.08 6.20
CA GLU A 204 24.11 -2.50 5.42
C GLU A 204 23.83 -2.46 3.93
N ILE A 205 22.70 -3.04 3.50
CA ILE A 205 22.29 -3.07 2.10
C ILE A 205 21.92 -1.67 1.61
N TYR A 206 21.28 -0.86 2.44
CA TYR A 206 20.98 0.54 2.10
C TYR A 206 22.24 1.35 1.83
N ASN A 207 23.33 1.09 2.52
CA ASN A 207 24.61 1.81 2.39
C ASN A 207 25.49 1.27 1.27
N SER A 208 25.21 0.08 0.70
CA SER A 208 26.01 -0.53 -0.37
C SER A 208 25.62 -0.03 -1.76
#